data_533489763810098e3665c3ed87aa1568
#
_entry.id   533489763810098e3665c3ed87aa1568
#
_cell.length_a   1.000
_cell.length_b   1.000
_cell.length_c   1.000
_cell.angle_alpha   90.00
_cell.angle_beta   90.00
_cell.angle_gamma   90.00
#
_symmetry.space_group_name_H-M   'P 1'
#
loop_
_entity.id
_entity.type
_entity.pdbx_description
1 polymer ?
#
loop_
_entity_poly.entity_id
_entity_poly.type
_entity_poly.pdbx_seq_one_letter_code
_entity_poly.pdbx_strand_id
1 'polypeptide(L)'
;FFIDDFGRQWLVPANRKYKPILITEERKVRIEGRVVSVRKIDPRAENREMRNAVLSSEEYAAATTEKINTIFAHLRSLAFEPLSDELEKEIVAQGEIMSTNMVTFYMKELGLDVELLNALDFMRLAVNGEPDLGYIREHLLPLVDLEKEGKIYITQGFICMNHEGSYDNLQRGGSDYTATLIGSAVKAEEVQIWTDIDGVHNNDPRVVEGTTPVRNLHFEESAELAYFGAKILHPTCILPAKLTGTPVRLLNTMDPTAEGTRIDNNLTRPGEIKAIAAKENITAIKIKSGRMLLAYGFLRKGFEIFEKYRTSIDMVCTSEVGVSVSIDDDRRLDDIVAELQKIGTITVDRNMCIVCVVGDLDWENVGFEARAMEAMKDIPVRMVSYGGSNYNISFLVREEDKVRALRSLSATIFGKDK
;
A
#
# COMPACT_ATOMS: atom_id res chain seq x y z
N PHE A 1 -5.56 1.85 23.84
CA PHE A 1 -5.17 2.12 25.22
C PHE A 1 -6.40 2.71 25.92
N PHE A 2 -6.75 2.20 27.10
CA PHE A 2 -7.92 2.64 27.83
C PHE A 2 -7.59 2.64 29.33
N ILE A 3 -8.04 3.62 30.06
CA ILE A 3 -7.94 3.68 31.51
C ILE A 3 -9.37 3.57 32.07
N ASP A 4 -9.61 2.54 32.93
CA ASP A 4 -10.93 2.35 33.53
C ASP A 4 -11.16 3.26 34.75
N ASP A 5 -12.38 3.29 35.26
CA ASP A 5 -12.80 4.13 36.41
C ASP A 5 -11.99 3.86 37.71
N PHE A 6 -11.19 2.81 37.73
CA PHE A 6 -10.29 2.47 38.84
C PHE A 6 -8.84 2.83 38.55
N GLY A 7 -8.55 3.54 37.45
CA GLY A 7 -7.21 3.95 37.05
C GLY A 7 -6.36 2.81 36.46
N ARG A 8 -6.97 1.67 36.12
CA ARG A 8 -6.27 0.53 35.53
C ARG A 8 -6.13 0.73 34.04
N GLN A 9 -4.92 0.49 33.52
CA GLN A 9 -4.59 0.67 32.12
C GLN A 9 -4.85 -0.62 31.32
N TRP A 10 -5.52 -0.49 30.20
CA TRP A 10 -5.86 -1.59 29.30
C TRP A 10 -5.38 -1.33 27.90
N LEU A 11 -4.84 -2.36 27.25
CA LEU A 11 -4.63 -2.37 25.82
C LEU A 11 -5.86 -3.00 25.15
N VAL A 12 -6.59 -2.20 24.37
CA VAL A 12 -7.76 -2.67 23.63
C VAL A 12 -7.34 -2.90 22.18
N PRO A 13 -7.34 -4.16 21.70
CA PRO A 13 -7.01 -4.43 20.31
C PRO A 13 -8.06 -3.84 19.36
N ALA A 14 -7.64 -3.26 18.24
CA ALA A 14 -8.52 -2.80 17.18
C ALA A 14 -9.37 -3.95 16.58
N ASN A 15 -8.83 -5.17 16.61
CA ASN A 15 -9.57 -6.36 16.20
C ASN A 15 -10.35 -6.95 17.38
N ARG A 16 -11.69 -6.89 17.32
CA ARG A 16 -12.62 -7.37 18.36
C ARG A 16 -12.55 -8.88 18.65
N LYS A 17 -11.80 -9.65 17.87
CA LYS A 17 -11.53 -11.09 18.17
C LYS A 17 -10.62 -11.29 19.37
N TYR A 18 -9.88 -10.28 19.78
CA TYR A 18 -8.97 -10.34 20.94
C TYR A 18 -9.58 -9.61 22.13
N LYS A 19 -9.39 -10.18 23.32
CA LYS A 19 -9.85 -9.55 24.57
C LYS A 19 -8.90 -8.42 24.98
N PRO A 20 -9.40 -7.36 25.63
CA PRO A 20 -8.56 -6.34 26.25
C PRO A 20 -7.55 -6.95 27.23
N ILE A 21 -6.35 -6.41 27.26
CA ILE A 21 -5.26 -6.87 28.12
C ILE A 21 -5.04 -5.80 29.19
N LEU A 22 -5.19 -6.20 30.46
CA LEU A 22 -4.87 -5.34 31.60
C LEU A 22 -3.35 -5.13 31.69
N ILE A 23 -2.91 -3.89 31.69
CA ILE A 23 -1.50 -3.52 31.86
C ILE A 23 -1.26 -3.39 33.37
N THR A 24 -0.36 -4.24 33.91
CA THR A 24 0.09 -4.18 35.30
C THR A 24 1.58 -3.86 35.34
N GLU A 25 2.08 -3.48 36.51
CA GLU A 25 3.54 -3.24 36.71
C GLU A 25 4.40 -4.46 36.35
N GLU A 26 3.80 -5.66 36.36
CA GLU A 26 4.49 -6.91 35.99
C GLU A 26 4.41 -7.25 34.49
N ARG A 27 3.60 -6.54 33.72
CA ARG A 27 3.40 -6.79 32.28
C ARG A 27 3.89 -5.58 31.48
N LYS A 28 4.83 -5.83 30.59
CA LYS A 28 5.39 -4.85 29.64
C LYS A 28 4.74 -4.98 28.28
N VAL A 29 4.44 -3.86 27.65
CA VAL A 29 3.90 -3.81 26.29
C VAL A 29 4.98 -3.30 25.36
N ARG A 30 5.37 -4.11 24.37
CA ARG A 30 6.22 -3.71 23.26
C ARG A 30 5.38 -3.73 21.99
N ILE A 31 5.39 -2.63 21.23
CA ILE A 31 4.72 -2.55 19.94
C ILE A 31 5.76 -2.87 18.86
N GLU A 32 5.63 -4.03 18.22
CA GLU A 32 6.46 -4.44 17.09
C GLU A 32 5.55 -4.56 15.85
N GLY A 33 5.50 -3.54 15.03
CA GLY A 33 4.67 -3.52 13.83
C GLY A 33 3.19 -3.83 14.12
N ARG A 34 2.63 -4.91 13.51
CA ARG A 34 1.25 -5.35 13.73
C ARG A 34 1.05 -6.29 14.92
N VAL A 35 2.11 -6.68 15.59
CA VAL A 35 2.08 -7.61 16.71
C VAL A 35 2.42 -6.87 17.98
N VAL A 36 1.50 -6.84 18.91
CA VAL A 36 1.73 -6.29 20.26
C VAL A 36 2.14 -7.44 21.16
N SER A 37 3.39 -7.49 21.58
CA SER A 37 3.84 -8.36 22.66
C SER A 37 3.91 -7.56 23.96
N VAL A 38 3.32 -8.12 25.01
CA VAL A 38 3.32 -7.50 26.35
C VAL A 38 4.56 -7.98 27.11
N ARG A 39 5.57 -7.13 27.22
CA ARG A 39 6.71 -7.32 28.14
C ARG A 39 6.76 -6.13 29.09
N LYS A 40 7.29 -6.34 30.29
CA LYS A 40 7.56 -5.24 31.22
C LYS A 40 8.68 -4.38 30.67
N ILE A 41 8.38 -3.21 30.14
CA ILE A 41 9.35 -2.24 29.66
C ILE A 41 9.50 -1.18 30.77
N ASP A 42 10.69 -1.00 31.26
CA ASP A 42 11.05 0.26 31.89
C ASP A 42 11.37 1.25 30.75
N PRO A 43 10.47 2.20 30.44
CA PRO A 43 10.70 3.13 29.33
C PRO A 43 11.98 3.93 29.45
N ARG A 44 12.49 4.09 30.69
CA ARG A 44 13.75 4.78 30.96
C ARG A 44 14.98 3.90 30.67
N ALA A 45 14.88 2.60 30.92
CA ALA A 45 15.98 1.65 30.66
C ALA A 45 16.12 1.37 29.16
N GLU A 46 15.01 1.12 28.43
CA GLU A 46 15.06 0.87 26.99
C GLU A 46 15.50 2.09 26.18
N ASN A 47 15.03 3.28 26.54
CA ASN A 47 15.51 4.53 25.91
C ASN A 47 17.02 4.72 26.13
N ARG A 48 17.58 4.26 27.26
CA ARG A 48 19.04 4.29 27.49
C ARG A 48 19.76 3.24 26.65
N GLU A 49 19.22 2.03 26.53
CA GLU A 49 19.83 0.96 25.76
C GLU A 49 19.80 1.27 24.24
N MET A 50 18.67 1.71 23.69
CA MET A 50 18.58 2.15 22.29
C MET A 50 19.48 3.37 22.02
N ARG A 51 19.46 4.36 22.91
CA ARG A 51 20.35 5.53 22.81
C ARG A 51 21.81 5.13 22.79
N ASN A 52 22.26 4.29 23.73
CA ASN A 52 23.65 3.89 23.84
C ASN A 52 24.09 2.92 22.73
N ALA A 53 23.15 2.24 22.07
CA ALA A 53 23.43 1.39 20.91
C ALA A 53 23.63 2.19 19.62
N VAL A 54 23.03 3.39 19.53
CA VAL A 54 23.02 4.20 18.31
C VAL A 54 23.93 5.43 18.40
N LEU A 55 23.98 6.09 19.55
CA LEU A 55 24.71 7.36 19.75
C LEU A 55 25.84 7.16 20.75
N SER A 56 27.06 7.47 20.34
CA SER A 56 28.27 7.38 21.16
C SER A 56 28.65 8.72 21.80
N SER A 57 28.26 9.85 21.18
CA SER A 57 28.50 11.19 21.69
C SER A 57 27.51 11.58 22.80
N GLU A 58 28.04 12.05 23.95
CA GLU A 58 27.21 12.53 25.06
C GLU A 58 26.29 13.70 24.64
N GLU A 59 26.77 14.59 23.77
CA GLU A 59 26.04 15.76 23.31
C GLU A 59 24.80 15.34 22.52
N TYR A 60 24.96 14.50 21.47
CA TYR A 60 23.83 14.04 20.65
C TYR A 60 22.91 13.10 21.40
N ALA A 61 23.47 12.28 22.31
CA ALA A 61 22.66 11.44 23.19
C ALA A 61 21.78 12.27 24.15
N ALA A 62 22.32 13.38 24.70
CA ALA A 62 21.53 14.29 25.52
C ALA A 62 20.45 15.01 24.74
N ALA A 63 20.76 15.57 23.57
CA ALA A 63 19.78 16.24 22.70
C ALA A 63 18.66 15.29 22.25
N THR A 64 19.00 14.06 21.87
CA THR A 64 18.01 13.03 21.52
C THR A 64 17.11 12.70 22.69
N THR A 65 17.69 12.52 23.89
CA THR A 65 16.93 12.21 25.11
C THR A 65 15.96 13.33 25.47
N GLU A 66 16.37 14.57 25.37
CA GLU A 66 15.52 15.74 25.62
C GLU A 66 14.34 15.77 24.66
N LYS A 67 14.61 15.60 23.35
CA LYS A 67 13.55 15.57 22.32
C LYS A 67 12.55 14.43 22.54
N ILE A 68 13.03 13.22 22.81
CA ILE A 68 12.18 12.07 23.08
C ILE A 68 11.35 12.27 24.35
N ASN A 69 11.93 12.83 25.41
CA ASN A 69 11.20 13.13 26.64
C ASN A 69 10.09 14.17 26.41
N THR A 70 10.34 15.17 25.56
CA THR A 70 9.33 16.15 25.14
C THR A 70 8.15 15.47 24.45
N ILE A 71 8.43 14.55 23.51
CA ILE A 71 7.39 13.78 22.81
C ILE A 71 6.62 12.88 23.79
N PHE A 72 7.29 12.20 24.72
CA PHE A 72 6.59 11.41 25.75
C PHE A 72 5.77 12.26 26.71
N ALA A 73 6.21 13.49 27.02
CA ALA A 73 5.41 14.42 27.83
C ALA A 73 4.13 14.81 27.08
N HIS A 74 4.25 15.08 25.77
CA HIS A 74 3.10 15.34 24.91
C HIS A 74 2.16 14.14 24.85
N LEU A 75 2.65 12.93 24.57
CA LEU A 75 1.83 11.70 24.58
C LEU A 75 1.10 11.48 25.92
N ARG A 76 1.73 11.81 27.05
CA ARG A 76 1.08 11.71 28.36
C ARG A 76 -0.04 12.75 28.51
N SER A 77 0.09 13.95 27.95
CA SER A 77 -1.00 14.94 28.00
C SER A 77 -2.21 14.47 27.18
N LEU A 78 -1.95 13.87 26.01
CA LEU A 78 -3.01 13.33 25.15
C LEU A 78 -3.78 12.16 25.79
N ALA A 79 -3.16 11.40 26.70
CA ALA A 79 -3.79 10.27 27.38
C ALA A 79 -4.99 10.65 28.29
N PHE A 80 -5.19 11.92 28.55
CA PHE A 80 -6.33 12.45 29.33
C PHE A 80 -7.47 12.97 28.46
N GLU A 81 -7.29 12.96 27.12
CA GLU A 81 -8.31 13.44 26.19
C GLU A 81 -9.25 12.30 25.76
N PRO A 82 -10.52 12.61 25.42
CA PRO A 82 -11.42 11.62 24.85
C PRO A 82 -10.88 11.06 23.54
N LEU A 83 -10.96 9.74 23.36
CA LEU A 83 -10.52 9.10 22.13
C LEU A 83 -11.34 9.58 20.93
N SER A 84 -10.67 10.17 19.94
CA SER A 84 -11.21 10.59 18.65
C SER A 84 -10.29 10.10 17.53
N ASP A 85 -10.79 10.09 16.30
CA ASP A 85 -9.97 9.73 15.12
C ASP A 85 -8.79 10.68 14.95
N GLU A 86 -8.96 11.96 15.29
CA GLU A 86 -7.90 12.97 15.24
C GLU A 86 -6.83 12.70 16.29
N LEU A 87 -7.25 12.40 17.53
CA LEU A 87 -6.33 12.04 18.61
C LEU A 87 -5.53 10.77 18.26
N GLU A 88 -6.17 9.76 17.66
CA GLU A 88 -5.49 8.55 17.20
C GLU A 88 -4.40 8.89 16.19
N LYS A 89 -4.70 9.72 15.18
CA LYS A 89 -3.74 10.16 14.17
C LYS A 89 -2.57 10.94 14.77
N GLU A 90 -2.85 11.84 15.73
CA GLU A 90 -1.81 12.59 16.43
C GLU A 90 -0.88 11.69 17.24
N ILE A 91 -1.43 10.71 17.97
CA ILE A 91 -0.64 9.73 18.74
C ILE A 91 0.24 8.89 17.79
N VAL A 92 -0.32 8.40 16.69
CA VAL A 92 0.41 7.59 15.70
C VAL A 92 1.56 8.39 15.08
N ALA A 93 1.35 9.67 14.77
CA ALA A 93 2.37 10.54 14.21
C ALA A 93 3.64 10.67 15.08
N GLN A 94 3.51 10.52 16.40
CA GLN A 94 4.66 10.67 17.31
C GLN A 94 5.73 9.60 17.08
N GLY A 95 5.39 8.42 16.59
CA GLY A 95 6.35 7.37 16.23
C GLY A 95 7.30 7.81 15.12
N GLU A 96 6.74 8.37 14.04
CA GLU A 96 7.50 8.90 12.90
C GLU A 96 8.36 10.10 13.31
N ILE A 97 7.83 10.99 14.15
CA ILE A 97 8.56 12.14 14.66
C ILE A 97 9.74 11.70 15.55
N MET A 98 9.56 10.69 16.40
CA MET A 98 10.65 10.16 17.23
C MET A 98 11.75 9.55 16.39
N SER A 99 11.41 8.64 15.46
CA SER A 99 12.38 7.91 14.65
C SER A 99 13.24 8.85 13.79
N THR A 100 12.62 9.81 13.13
CA THR A 100 13.32 10.77 12.26
C THR A 100 14.25 11.72 13.06
N ASN A 101 13.84 12.13 14.26
CA ASN A 101 14.75 12.89 15.15
C ASN A 101 15.97 12.05 15.54
N MET A 102 15.79 10.78 15.93
CA MET A 102 16.90 9.89 16.29
C MET A 102 17.88 9.70 15.14
N VAL A 103 17.36 9.41 13.93
CA VAL A 103 18.19 9.24 12.73
C VAL A 103 18.93 10.54 12.39
N THR A 104 18.29 11.70 12.51
CA THR A 104 18.91 13.00 12.26
C THR A 104 20.09 13.26 13.21
N PHE A 105 19.92 13.02 14.50
CA PHE A 105 21.00 13.18 15.47
C PHE A 105 22.15 12.20 15.22
N TYR A 106 21.84 10.95 14.88
CA TYR A 106 22.86 9.97 14.52
C TYR A 106 23.66 10.39 13.29
N MET A 107 23.00 10.89 12.23
CA MET A 107 23.69 11.37 11.04
C MET A 107 24.55 12.61 11.33
N LYS A 108 24.10 13.51 12.22
CA LYS A 108 24.91 14.65 12.68
C LYS A 108 26.15 14.18 13.44
N GLU A 109 26.02 13.16 14.29
CA GLU A 109 27.15 12.56 14.99
C GLU A 109 28.20 11.99 14.02
N LEU A 110 27.75 11.43 12.88
CA LEU A 110 28.63 10.98 11.80
C LEU A 110 29.29 12.13 11.00
N GLY A 111 29.00 13.39 11.34
CA GLY A 111 29.54 14.57 10.67
C GLY A 111 28.87 14.91 9.34
N LEU A 112 27.70 14.37 9.05
CA LEU A 112 26.95 14.65 7.82
C LEU A 112 26.21 15.99 7.94
N ASP A 113 26.17 16.76 6.82
CA ASP A 113 25.35 17.98 6.75
C ASP A 113 23.87 17.60 6.55
N VAL A 114 23.18 17.40 7.65
CA VAL A 114 21.79 16.93 7.67
C VAL A 114 20.86 17.91 8.37
N GLU A 115 19.67 18.08 7.78
CA GLU A 115 18.60 18.90 8.32
C GLU A 115 17.29 18.13 8.40
N LEU A 116 16.58 18.27 9.54
CA LEU A 116 15.26 17.65 9.72
C LEU A 116 14.18 18.66 9.34
N LEU A 117 13.38 18.31 8.35
CA LEU A 117 12.18 19.04 7.98
C LEU A 117 10.96 18.38 8.64
N ASN A 118 10.08 19.19 9.22
CA ASN A 118 8.85 18.65 9.78
C ASN A 118 7.80 18.48 8.66
N ALA A 119 7.36 17.24 8.42
CA ALA A 119 6.38 16.94 7.38
C ALA A 119 5.06 17.72 7.54
N LEU A 120 4.67 18.01 8.78
CA LEU A 120 3.45 18.75 9.10
C LEU A 120 3.46 20.20 8.60
N ASP A 121 4.63 20.75 8.27
CA ASP A 121 4.76 22.13 7.79
C ASP A 121 4.46 22.25 6.28
N PHE A 122 4.59 21.15 5.52
CA PHE A 122 4.40 21.16 4.07
C PHE A 122 3.53 20.02 3.52
N MET A 123 3.34 18.93 4.26
CA MET A 123 2.51 17.81 3.80
C MET A 123 1.07 18.02 4.23
N ARG A 124 0.16 18.19 3.25
CA ARG A 124 -1.23 18.51 3.52
C ARG A 124 -2.19 17.79 2.58
N LEU A 125 -3.38 17.42 3.09
CA LEU A 125 -4.52 16.95 2.30
C LEU A 125 -5.43 18.11 1.90
N ALA A 126 -5.98 18.05 0.71
CA ALA A 126 -7.05 18.91 0.24
C ALA A 126 -8.41 18.50 0.85
N VAL A 127 -9.45 19.28 0.60
CA VAL A 127 -10.82 19.04 1.10
C VAL A 127 -11.37 17.66 0.70
N ASN A 128 -10.96 17.14 -0.44
CA ASN A 128 -11.38 15.82 -0.93
C ASN A 128 -10.61 14.65 -0.28
N GLY A 129 -9.67 14.91 0.64
CA GLY A 129 -8.86 13.91 1.31
C GLY A 129 -7.63 13.44 0.50
N GLU A 130 -7.41 13.99 -0.69
CA GLU A 130 -6.22 13.69 -1.50
C GLU A 130 -5.08 14.65 -1.17
N PRO A 131 -3.80 14.27 -1.37
CA PRO A 131 -2.67 15.18 -1.17
C PRO A 131 -2.76 16.43 -2.04
N ASP A 132 -2.55 17.58 -1.43
CA ASP A 132 -2.51 18.88 -2.11
C ASP A 132 -1.11 19.14 -2.68
N LEU A 133 -0.85 18.66 -3.91
CA LEU A 133 0.44 18.80 -4.58
C LEU A 133 0.88 20.26 -4.75
N GLY A 134 -0.05 21.19 -4.96
CA GLY A 134 0.22 22.62 -5.08
C GLY A 134 0.77 23.17 -3.77
N TYR A 135 0.06 22.92 -2.69
CA TYR A 135 0.45 23.31 -1.33
C TYR A 135 1.80 22.68 -0.92
N ILE A 136 1.95 21.37 -1.14
CA ILE A 136 3.18 20.64 -0.81
C ILE A 136 4.37 21.29 -1.50
N ARG A 137 4.26 21.57 -2.79
CA ARG A 137 5.34 22.20 -3.56
C ARG A 137 5.67 23.62 -3.08
N GLU A 138 4.64 24.43 -2.86
CA GLU A 138 4.79 25.82 -2.40
C GLU A 138 5.50 25.91 -1.05
N HIS A 139 5.20 25.00 -0.13
CA HIS A 139 5.72 25.02 1.24
C HIS A 139 7.01 24.22 1.41
N LEU A 140 7.27 23.21 0.57
CA LEU A 140 8.50 22.42 0.64
C LEU A 140 9.69 23.15 -0.03
N LEU A 141 9.50 23.74 -1.23
CA LEU A 141 10.61 24.32 -1.99
C LEU A 141 11.39 25.41 -1.24
N PRO A 142 10.78 26.28 -0.42
CA PRO A 142 11.53 27.25 0.37
C PRO A 142 12.38 26.65 1.50
N LEU A 143 12.11 25.39 1.89
CA LEU A 143 12.80 24.69 2.97
C LEU A 143 14.04 23.92 2.49
N VAL A 144 14.21 23.75 1.19
CA VAL A 144 15.28 22.94 0.62
C VAL A 144 16.15 23.75 -0.34
N ASP A 145 17.45 23.62 -0.19
CA ASP A 145 18.43 24.15 -1.13
C ASP A 145 18.88 23.01 -2.06
N LEU A 146 18.27 22.96 -3.24
CA LEU A 146 18.49 21.89 -4.22
C LEU A 146 19.83 22.01 -4.96
N GLU A 147 20.51 23.17 -4.86
CA GLU A 147 21.80 23.40 -5.52
C GLU A 147 22.99 23.06 -4.59
N LYS A 148 22.72 22.87 -3.29
CA LYS A 148 23.76 22.57 -2.31
C LYS A 148 24.17 21.10 -2.35
N GLU A 149 25.31 20.81 -2.93
CA GLU A 149 25.87 19.45 -2.94
C GLU A 149 26.13 18.90 -1.53
N GLY A 150 25.84 17.61 -1.33
CA GLY A 150 26.07 16.90 -0.07
C GLY A 150 25.12 17.23 1.08
N LYS A 151 24.16 18.13 0.89
CA LYS A 151 23.14 18.44 1.88
C LYS A 151 22.10 17.31 1.89
N ILE A 152 21.78 16.83 3.10
CA ILE A 152 20.77 15.77 3.31
C ILE A 152 19.59 16.39 4.06
N TYR A 153 18.40 16.16 3.55
CA TYR A 153 17.16 16.50 4.23
C TYR A 153 16.44 15.23 4.69
N ILE A 154 16.06 15.18 5.95
CA ILE A 154 15.24 14.11 6.53
C ILE A 154 13.86 14.67 6.82
N THR A 155 12.82 13.88 6.57
CA THR A 155 11.47 14.22 6.96
C THR A 155 10.71 12.96 7.35
N GLN A 156 9.55 13.13 8.00
CA GLN A 156 8.64 12.04 8.31
C GLN A 156 7.92 11.60 7.02
N GLY A 157 7.74 10.30 6.89
CA GLY A 157 6.77 9.73 5.96
C GLY A 157 5.41 9.51 6.61
N PHE A 158 4.38 9.22 5.81
CA PHE A 158 3.04 8.83 6.26
C PHE A 158 2.20 9.95 6.90
N ILE A 159 2.77 10.80 7.76
CA ILE A 159 2.04 11.85 8.48
C ILE A 159 1.85 13.11 7.64
N CYS A 160 0.74 13.78 7.84
CA CYS A 160 0.40 15.05 7.17
C CYS A 160 -0.61 15.85 8.01
N MET A 161 -0.96 17.03 7.55
CA MET A 161 -2.11 17.80 8.06
C MET A 161 -3.30 17.60 7.12
N ASN A 162 -4.51 17.67 7.65
CA ASN A 162 -5.72 17.81 6.83
C ASN A 162 -5.89 19.27 6.40
N HIS A 163 -6.95 19.56 5.62
CA HIS A 163 -7.23 20.91 5.14
C HIS A 163 -7.61 21.90 6.25
N GLU A 164 -8.02 21.41 7.42
CA GLU A 164 -8.38 22.21 8.60
C GLU A 164 -7.17 22.49 9.51
N GLY A 165 -6.01 21.85 9.26
CA GLY A 165 -4.80 22.01 10.05
C GLY A 165 -4.73 21.05 11.26
N SER A 166 -5.49 19.96 11.26
CA SER A 166 -5.39 18.88 12.24
C SER A 166 -4.49 17.75 11.72
N TYR A 167 -3.97 16.93 12.64
CA TYR A 167 -3.16 15.75 12.28
C TYR A 167 -3.94 14.78 11.39
N ASP A 168 -3.31 14.32 10.34
CA ASP A 168 -3.82 13.29 9.44
C ASP A 168 -2.68 12.40 8.93
N ASN A 169 -3.01 11.43 8.08
CA ASN A 169 -2.04 10.54 7.49
C ASN A 169 -2.43 10.12 6.06
N LEU A 170 -1.44 9.66 5.31
CA LEU A 170 -1.60 9.24 3.91
C LEU A 170 -2.06 7.78 3.76
N GLN A 171 -2.62 7.19 4.81
CA GLN A 171 -3.16 5.84 4.82
C GLN A 171 -2.10 4.76 4.47
N ARG A 172 -2.54 3.65 3.85
CA ARG A 172 -1.67 2.54 3.50
C ARG A 172 -0.63 2.92 2.45
N GLY A 173 0.63 2.56 2.67
CA GLY A 173 1.75 2.94 1.81
C GLY A 173 2.14 4.42 1.95
N GLY A 174 1.69 5.09 3.03
CA GLY A 174 1.85 6.52 3.21
C GLY A 174 3.29 7.01 3.16
N SER A 175 4.28 6.22 3.59
CA SER A 175 5.70 6.60 3.49
C SER A 175 6.19 6.59 2.04
N ASP A 176 5.82 5.58 1.25
CA ASP A 176 6.13 5.52 -0.18
C ASP A 176 5.43 6.66 -0.93
N TYR A 177 4.19 6.96 -0.51
CA TYR A 177 3.43 8.09 -1.06
C TYR A 177 4.11 9.43 -0.74
N THR A 178 4.57 9.62 0.50
CA THR A 178 5.35 10.81 0.88
C THR A 178 6.59 10.96 0.00
N ALA A 179 7.34 9.88 -0.22
CA ALA A 179 8.54 9.90 -1.05
C ALA A 179 8.25 10.34 -2.49
N THR A 180 7.20 9.81 -3.12
CA THR A 180 6.84 10.19 -4.49
C THR A 180 6.24 11.59 -4.58
N LEU A 181 5.48 12.06 -3.57
CA LEU A 181 4.99 13.43 -3.48
C LEU A 181 6.15 14.44 -3.40
N ILE A 182 7.12 14.18 -2.52
CA ILE A 182 8.33 15.01 -2.38
C ILE A 182 9.14 14.97 -3.67
N GLY A 183 9.44 13.79 -4.20
CA GLY A 183 10.20 13.62 -5.44
C GLY A 183 9.56 14.37 -6.61
N SER A 184 8.24 14.35 -6.71
CA SER A 184 7.48 15.09 -7.72
C SER A 184 7.55 16.61 -7.49
N ALA A 185 7.44 17.06 -6.23
CA ALA A 185 7.46 18.47 -5.88
C ALA A 185 8.81 19.12 -6.19
N VAL A 186 9.93 18.45 -5.88
CA VAL A 186 11.30 18.93 -6.11
C VAL A 186 11.82 18.57 -7.50
N LYS A 187 11.06 17.81 -8.30
CA LYS A 187 11.50 17.26 -9.60
C LYS A 187 12.77 16.44 -9.48
N ALA A 188 12.77 15.51 -8.53
CA ALA A 188 13.89 14.64 -8.27
C ALA A 188 14.32 13.85 -9.52
N GLU A 189 15.59 13.56 -9.64
CA GLU A 189 16.14 12.72 -10.71
C GLU A 189 15.60 11.28 -10.61
N GLU A 190 15.44 10.76 -9.37
CA GLU A 190 14.86 9.46 -9.08
C GLU A 190 14.28 9.43 -7.65
N VAL A 191 13.19 8.73 -7.45
CA VAL A 191 12.67 8.36 -6.12
C VAL A 191 13.08 6.93 -5.83
N GLN A 192 13.78 6.68 -4.73
CA GLN A 192 14.17 5.35 -4.31
C GLN A 192 13.32 4.86 -3.13
N ILE A 193 12.75 3.67 -3.27
CA ILE A 193 11.98 2.98 -2.23
C ILE A 193 12.79 1.76 -1.79
N TRP A 194 13.32 1.83 -0.58
CA TRP A 194 14.12 0.78 0.02
C TRP A 194 13.24 -0.14 0.86
N THR A 195 13.27 -1.44 0.56
CA THR A 195 12.44 -2.47 1.18
C THR A 195 13.27 -3.71 1.49
N ASP A 196 12.65 -4.82 1.89
CA ASP A 196 13.28 -6.10 2.22
C ASP A 196 13.32 -7.09 1.04
N ILE A 197 12.96 -6.62 -0.17
CA ILE A 197 12.98 -7.42 -1.41
C ILE A 197 13.80 -6.72 -2.49
N ASP A 198 14.34 -7.49 -3.43
CA ASP A 198 15.22 -7.02 -4.51
C ASP A 198 14.46 -6.48 -5.75
N GLY A 199 13.24 -6.00 -5.54
CA GLY A 199 12.36 -5.47 -6.57
C GLY A 199 11.16 -6.35 -6.86
N VAL A 200 10.47 -6.07 -7.96
CA VAL A 200 9.33 -6.85 -8.44
C VAL A 200 9.83 -8.11 -9.12
N HIS A 201 9.29 -9.28 -8.77
CA HIS A 201 9.54 -10.54 -9.46
C HIS A 201 8.45 -10.83 -10.50
N ASN A 202 8.83 -11.61 -11.53
CA ASN A 202 7.90 -12.01 -12.57
C ASN A 202 6.78 -12.95 -12.09
N ASN A 203 6.88 -13.46 -10.86
CA ASN A 203 5.84 -14.21 -10.14
C ASN A 203 6.15 -14.20 -8.64
N ASP A 204 5.25 -14.71 -7.80
CA ASP A 204 5.46 -14.82 -6.35
C ASP A 204 6.54 -15.91 -6.06
N PRO A 205 7.73 -15.54 -5.55
CA PRO A 205 8.81 -16.50 -5.28
C PRO A 205 8.45 -17.50 -4.17
N ARG A 206 7.44 -17.25 -3.37
CA ARG A 206 6.93 -18.17 -2.34
C ARG A 206 6.11 -19.32 -2.93
N VAL A 207 5.61 -19.15 -4.16
CA VAL A 207 4.69 -20.08 -4.84
C VAL A 207 5.35 -20.75 -6.03
N VAL A 208 6.20 -20.01 -6.75
CA VAL A 208 6.85 -20.44 -7.98
C VAL A 208 8.36 -20.39 -7.81
N GLU A 209 9.02 -21.51 -7.99
CA GLU A 209 10.49 -21.59 -7.94
C GLU A 209 11.10 -20.98 -9.21
N GLY A 210 12.29 -20.37 -9.06
CA GLY A 210 13.05 -19.83 -10.19
C GLY A 210 12.48 -18.54 -10.78
N THR A 211 11.72 -17.78 -10.01
CA THR A 211 11.29 -16.43 -10.41
C THR A 211 12.49 -15.51 -10.63
N THR A 212 12.35 -14.56 -11.53
CA THR A 212 13.39 -13.59 -11.87
C THR A 212 12.93 -12.17 -11.59
N PRO A 213 13.82 -11.28 -11.13
CA PRO A 213 13.48 -9.87 -10.95
C PRO A 213 13.14 -9.20 -12.28
N VAL A 214 12.07 -8.40 -12.28
CA VAL A 214 11.69 -7.54 -13.39
C VAL A 214 12.46 -6.23 -13.26
N ARG A 215 13.39 -5.96 -14.18
CA ARG A 215 14.27 -4.78 -14.05
C ARG A 215 13.62 -3.47 -14.42
N ASN A 216 12.68 -3.50 -15.36
CA ASN A 216 11.99 -2.30 -15.83
C ASN A 216 10.49 -2.54 -15.96
N LEU A 217 9.70 -1.63 -15.40
CA LEU A 217 8.25 -1.59 -15.51
C LEU A 217 7.79 -0.22 -15.99
N HIS A 218 6.76 -0.20 -16.80
CA HIS A 218 5.99 1.02 -17.03
C HIS A 218 5.13 1.33 -15.81
N PHE A 219 4.81 2.63 -15.58
CA PHE A 219 3.96 3.02 -14.44
C PHE A 219 2.61 2.29 -14.43
N GLU A 220 2.00 2.08 -15.60
CA GLU A 220 0.73 1.35 -15.70
C GLU A 220 0.90 -0.13 -15.34
N GLU A 221 1.96 -0.80 -15.83
CA GLU A 221 2.27 -2.18 -15.45
C GLU A 221 2.45 -2.32 -13.95
N SER A 222 3.17 -1.38 -13.34
CA SER A 222 3.36 -1.35 -11.88
C SER A 222 2.05 -1.14 -11.12
N ALA A 223 1.15 -0.29 -11.60
CA ALA A 223 -0.15 -0.06 -11.00
C ALA A 223 -1.03 -1.31 -11.05
N GLU A 224 -1.05 -2.02 -12.18
CA GLU A 224 -1.77 -3.29 -12.31
C GLU A 224 -1.24 -4.36 -11.36
N LEU A 225 0.09 -4.54 -11.29
CA LEU A 225 0.72 -5.50 -10.38
C LEU A 225 0.40 -5.18 -8.91
N ALA A 226 0.46 -3.91 -8.53
CA ALA A 226 0.17 -3.45 -7.17
C ALA A 226 -1.29 -3.69 -6.79
N TYR A 227 -2.22 -3.46 -7.72
CA TYR A 227 -3.65 -3.69 -7.50
C TYR A 227 -3.98 -5.18 -7.35
N PHE A 228 -3.37 -6.04 -8.18
CA PHE A 228 -3.65 -7.47 -8.22
C PHE A 228 -2.73 -8.31 -7.31
N GLY A 229 -2.08 -7.73 -6.33
CA GLY A 229 -1.51 -8.49 -5.22
C GLY A 229 0.01 -8.49 -5.10
N ALA A 230 0.73 -7.85 -5.99
CA ALA A 230 2.14 -7.56 -5.73
C ALA A 230 2.21 -6.50 -4.62
N LYS A 231 2.38 -6.94 -3.38
CA LYS A 231 2.33 -6.08 -2.17
C LYS A 231 3.53 -5.14 -2.01
N ILE A 232 4.11 -4.68 -3.10
CA ILE A 232 5.38 -3.95 -3.11
C ILE A 232 5.16 -2.45 -3.01
N LEU A 233 4.20 -1.92 -3.78
CA LEU A 233 3.79 -0.51 -3.75
C LEU A 233 2.27 -0.43 -3.78
N HIS A 234 1.71 0.58 -3.12
CA HIS A 234 0.29 0.86 -3.31
C HIS A 234 0.09 1.65 -4.61
N PRO A 235 -0.95 1.36 -5.43
CA PRO A 235 -1.13 2.04 -6.73
C PRO A 235 -1.18 3.56 -6.64
N THR A 236 -1.78 4.12 -5.58
CA THR A 236 -1.84 5.57 -5.38
C THR A 236 -0.48 6.20 -5.12
N CYS A 237 0.47 5.44 -4.53
CA CYS A 237 1.79 5.96 -4.17
C CYS A 237 2.64 6.35 -5.38
N ILE A 238 2.43 5.72 -6.54
CA ILE A 238 3.21 6.01 -7.75
C ILE A 238 2.59 7.11 -8.63
N LEU A 239 1.34 7.51 -8.36
CA LEU A 239 0.63 8.49 -9.17
C LEU A 239 1.34 9.85 -9.28
N PRO A 240 1.88 10.46 -8.20
CA PRO A 240 2.61 11.72 -8.31
C PRO A 240 3.84 11.60 -9.22
N ALA A 241 4.62 10.53 -9.06
CA ALA A 241 5.80 10.27 -9.88
C ALA A 241 5.44 10.05 -11.35
N LYS A 242 4.37 9.31 -11.64
CA LYS A 242 3.83 9.13 -12.98
C LYS A 242 3.45 10.47 -13.64
N LEU A 243 2.74 11.35 -12.92
CA LEU A 243 2.27 12.66 -13.43
C LEU A 243 3.44 13.60 -13.76
N THR A 244 4.54 13.52 -13.03
CA THR A 244 5.73 14.34 -13.26
C THR A 244 6.79 13.68 -14.14
N GLY A 245 6.63 12.39 -14.43
CA GLY A 245 7.62 11.59 -15.15
C GLY A 245 8.86 11.27 -14.32
N THR A 246 8.80 11.41 -12.99
CA THR A 246 9.93 11.13 -12.08
C THR A 246 10.09 9.62 -11.95
N PRO A 247 11.24 9.01 -12.29
CA PRO A 247 11.46 7.58 -12.14
C PRO A 247 11.37 7.13 -10.67
N VAL A 248 10.83 5.94 -10.43
CA VAL A 248 10.83 5.29 -9.12
C VAL A 248 11.67 4.02 -9.20
N ARG A 249 12.53 3.78 -8.22
CA ARG A 249 13.34 2.56 -8.11
C ARG A 249 13.06 1.83 -6.81
N LEU A 250 12.76 0.55 -6.91
CA LEU A 250 12.62 -0.36 -5.76
C LEU A 250 13.97 -1.04 -5.51
N LEU A 251 14.46 -0.94 -4.27
CA LEU A 251 15.78 -1.43 -3.88
C LEU A 251 15.70 -2.26 -2.60
N ASN A 252 16.67 -3.16 -2.43
CA ASN A 252 16.77 -4.02 -1.26
C ASN A 252 17.70 -3.41 -0.21
N THR A 253 17.17 -3.11 0.97
CA THR A 253 17.95 -2.61 2.11
C THR A 253 19.00 -3.61 2.59
N MET A 254 18.71 -4.92 2.47
CA MET A 254 19.61 -5.99 2.92
C MET A 254 20.66 -6.36 1.87
N ASP A 255 20.45 -5.97 0.60
CA ASP A 255 21.41 -6.10 -0.49
C ASP A 255 21.45 -4.81 -1.33
N PRO A 256 22.17 -3.78 -0.86
CA PRO A 256 22.27 -2.50 -1.57
C PRO A 256 22.95 -2.58 -2.95
N THR A 257 23.56 -3.72 -3.29
CA THR A 257 24.20 -3.93 -4.59
C THR A 257 23.23 -4.48 -5.64
N ALA A 258 22.06 -4.96 -5.22
CA ALA A 258 21.02 -5.42 -6.13
C ALA A 258 20.49 -4.25 -6.99
N GLU A 259 20.33 -4.49 -8.27
CA GLU A 259 19.90 -3.47 -9.25
C GLU A 259 18.45 -2.98 -9.00
N GLY A 260 17.62 -3.84 -8.40
CA GLY A 260 16.23 -3.54 -8.11
C GLY A 260 15.33 -3.50 -9.35
N THR A 261 14.18 -2.82 -9.22
CA THR A 261 13.23 -2.57 -10.31
C THR A 261 13.07 -1.07 -10.53
N ARG A 262 13.29 -0.62 -11.75
CA ARG A 262 13.03 0.75 -12.19
C ARG A 262 11.62 0.85 -12.77
N ILE A 263 10.88 1.88 -12.38
CA ILE A 263 9.52 2.18 -12.84
C ILE A 263 9.54 3.57 -13.46
N ASP A 264 9.21 3.68 -14.75
CA ASP A 264 9.16 4.96 -15.46
C ASP A 264 8.14 4.94 -16.61
N ASN A 265 8.14 5.97 -17.46
CA ASN A 265 7.23 6.07 -18.62
C ASN A 265 7.74 5.34 -19.87
N ASN A 266 8.86 4.61 -19.79
CA ASN A 266 9.45 3.98 -20.96
C ASN A 266 8.93 2.53 -21.11
N LEU A 267 8.32 2.23 -22.24
CA LEU A 267 8.00 0.86 -22.65
C LEU A 267 9.28 0.21 -23.19
N THR A 268 9.71 -0.89 -22.56
CA THR A 268 10.97 -1.54 -22.94
C THR A 268 10.84 -2.43 -24.15
N ARG A 269 9.74 -3.16 -24.30
CA ARG A 269 9.46 -4.05 -25.45
C ARG A 269 7.96 -4.22 -25.65
N PRO A 270 7.42 -3.88 -26.81
CA PRO A 270 6.03 -4.13 -27.15
C PRO A 270 5.66 -5.63 -27.07
N GLY A 271 4.52 -5.94 -26.52
CA GLY A 271 4.00 -7.31 -26.39
C GLY A 271 4.71 -8.19 -25.36
N GLU A 272 5.61 -7.64 -24.52
CA GLU A 272 6.31 -8.38 -23.49
C GLU A 272 5.45 -8.53 -22.22
N ILE A 273 5.22 -9.78 -21.80
CA ILE A 273 4.64 -10.07 -20.48
C ILE A 273 5.75 -9.91 -19.43
N LYS A 274 5.49 -9.10 -18.41
CA LYS A 274 6.46 -8.76 -17.35
C LYS A 274 6.31 -9.63 -16.11
N ALA A 275 5.07 -9.81 -15.65
CA ALA A 275 4.83 -10.50 -14.39
C ALA A 275 3.42 -11.08 -14.30
N ILE A 276 3.24 -11.97 -13.32
CA ILE A 276 1.97 -12.57 -12.95
C ILE A 276 1.74 -12.27 -11.47
N ALA A 277 0.56 -11.75 -11.13
CA ALA A 277 0.15 -11.48 -9.77
C ALA A 277 -1.15 -12.21 -9.42
N ALA A 278 -1.46 -12.36 -8.14
CA ALA A 278 -2.70 -12.97 -7.70
C ALA A 278 -3.28 -12.25 -6.47
N LYS A 279 -4.60 -11.99 -6.52
CA LYS A 279 -5.37 -11.36 -5.45
C LYS A 279 -6.40 -12.35 -4.92
N GLU A 280 -6.25 -12.72 -3.66
CA GLU A 280 -7.12 -13.67 -2.95
C GLU A 280 -8.32 -12.99 -2.29
N ASN A 281 -9.17 -13.81 -1.67
CA ASN A 281 -10.37 -13.36 -0.94
C ASN A 281 -11.37 -12.62 -1.82
N ILE A 282 -11.53 -13.05 -3.06
CA ILE A 282 -12.46 -12.46 -4.02
C ILE A 282 -13.82 -13.16 -3.93
N THR A 283 -14.86 -12.36 -4.00
CA THR A 283 -16.25 -12.85 -4.14
C THR A 283 -16.81 -12.43 -5.50
N ALA A 284 -17.27 -13.40 -6.29
CA ALA A 284 -17.93 -13.15 -7.55
C ALA A 284 -19.44 -13.10 -7.37
N ILE A 285 -20.09 -12.09 -7.94
CA ILE A 285 -21.55 -11.92 -7.91
C ILE A 285 -22.05 -11.92 -9.35
N LYS A 286 -22.88 -12.89 -9.69
CA LYS A 286 -23.54 -12.96 -10.99
C LYS A 286 -24.98 -12.50 -10.87
N ILE A 287 -25.34 -11.50 -11.66
CA ILE A 287 -26.68 -10.93 -11.76
C ILE A 287 -27.24 -11.39 -13.09
N LYS A 288 -28.27 -12.22 -13.08
CA LYS A 288 -28.98 -12.68 -14.29
C LYS A 288 -30.38 -12.08 -14.32
N SER A 289 -30.74 -11.39 -15.41
CA SER A 289 -32.03 -10.76 -15.53
C SER A 289 -32.52 -10.76 -16.98
N GLY A 290 -33.67 -11.39 -17.23
CA GLY A 290 -34.34 -11.28 -18.52
C GLY A 290 -34.82 -9.85 -18.84
N ARG A 291 -34.89 -8.97 -17.83
CA ARG A 291 -35.22 -7.54 -18.01
C ARG A 291 -34.03 -6.70 -18.53
N MET A 292 -32.84 -7.27 -18.58
CA MET A 292 -31.66 -6.61 -19.12
C MET A 292 -31.74 -6.48 -20.65
N LEU A 293 -32.34 -7.45 -21.29
CA LEU A 293 -32.56 -7.43 -22.73
C LEU A 293 -33.48 -6.24 -23.09
N LEU A 294 -32.99 -5.35 -23.95
CA LEU A 294 -33.67 -4.12 -24.37
C LEU A 294 -33.94 -3.07 -23.28
N ALA A 295 -33.33 -3.20 -22.09
CA ALA A 295 -33.52 -2.25 -21.00
C ALA A 295 -32.38 -1.24 -20.94
N TYR A 296 -32.72 0.06 -21.02
CA TYR A 296 -31.77 1.13 -20.78
C TYR A 296 -31.49 1.30 -19.27
N GLY A 297 -30.24 1.52 -18.89
CA GLY A 297 -29.87 1.86 -17.52
C GLY A 297 -29.84 0.70 -16.53
N PHE A 298 -29.85 -0.55 -16.97
CA PHE A 298 -29.75 -1.71 -16.08
C PHE A 298 -28.41 -1.74 -15.32
N LEU A 299 -27.30 -1.54 -16.02
CA LEU A 299 -25.96 -1.49 -15.41
C LEU A 299 -25.86 -0.37 -14.37
N ARG A 300 -26.37 0.82 -14.67
CA ARG A 300 -26.42 1.93 -13.73
C ARG A 300 -27.09 1.53 -12.41
N LYS A 301 -28.27 0.94 -12.47
CA LYS A 301 -29.00 0.49 -11.27
C LYS A 301 -28.25 -0.56 -10.47
N GLY A 302 -27.52 -1.45 -11.15
CA GLY A 302 -26.65 -2.43 -10.48
C GLY A 302 -25.50 -1.75 -9.76
N PHE A 303 -24.79 -0.86 -10.43
CA PHE A 303 -23.62 -0.18 -9.86
C PHE A 303 -23.97 0.85 -8.77
N GLU A 304 -25.13 1.52 -8.84
CA GLU A 304 -25.65 2.37 -7.78
C GLU A 304 -25.78 1.64 -6.43
N ILE A 305 -26.04 0.32 -6.45
CA ILE A 305 -26.10 -0.50 -5.24
C ILE A 305 -24.70 -0.64 -4.61
N PHE A 306 -23.67 -0.92 -5.42
CA PHE A 306 -22.30 -1.01 -4.94
C PHE A 306 -21.78 0.34 -4.40
N GLU A 307 -22.10 1.44 -5.09
CA GLU A 307 -21.80 2.81 -4.65
C GLU A 307 -22.44 3.10 -3.29
N LYS A 308 -23.75 2.81 -3.13
CA LYS A 308 -24.49 2.98 -1.88
C LYS A 308 -23.82 2.31 -0.69
N TYR A 309 -23.28 1.11 -0.90
CA TYR A 309 -22.60 0.33 0.13
C TYR A 309 -21.09 0.55 0.16
N ARG A 310 -20.58 1.52 -0.62
CA ARG A 310 -19.15 1.87 -0.72
C ARG A 310 -18.26 0.65 -0.97
N THR A 311 -18.71 -0.25 -1.85
CA THR A 311 -17.99 -1.48 -2.20
C THR A 311 -17.40 -1.35 -3.59
N SER A 312 -16.07 -1.47 -3.66
CA SER A 312 -15.31 -1.42 -4.91
C SER A 312 -15.54 -2.68 -5.75
N ILE A 313 -15.53 -2.53 -7.06
CA ILE A 313 -15.63 -3.63 -8.02
C ILE A 313 -14.29 -3.80 -8.71
N ASP A 314 -13.74 -5.04 -8.74
CA ASP A 314 -12.45 -5.32 -9.38
C ASP A 314 -12.60 -5.68 -10.86
N MET A 315 -13.45 -6.67 -11.17
CA MET A 315 -13.69 -7.16 -12.53
C MET A 315 -15.17 -7.05 -12.89
N VAL A 316 -15.44 -6.75 -14.15
CA VAL A 316 -16.81 -6.73 -14.70
C VAL A 316 -16.83 -7.50 -16.03
N CYS A 317 -17.73 -8.46 -16.14
CA CYS A 317 -18.05 -9.12 -17.41
C CYS A 317 -19.55 -9.04 -17.68
N THR A 318 -19.93 -8.66 -18.88
CA THR A 318 -21.33 -8.50 -19.26
C THR A 318 -21.70 -9.35 -20.44
N SER A 319 -22.98 -9.73 -20.50
CA SER A 319 -23.65 -10.32 -21.65
C SER A 319 -25.03 -9.67 -21.81
N GLU A 320 -25.80 -10.05 -22.84
CA GLU A 320 -27.14 -9.51 -23.07
C GLU A 320 -28.14 -9.75 -21.92
N VAL A 321 -27.92 -10.78 -21.10
CA VAL A 321 -28.84 -11.22 -20.04
C VAL A 321 -28.22 -11.33 -18.66
N GLY A 322 -26.96 -10.93 -18.51
CA GLY A 322 -26.28 -11.09 -17.25
C GLY A 322 -25.04 -10.20 -17.08
N VAL A 323 -24.77 -9.84 -15.84
CA VAL A 323 -23.55 -9.15 -15.40
C VAL A 323 -22.89 -9.99 -14.34
N SER A 324 -21.60 -10.19 -14.44
CA SER A 324 -20.78 -10.77 -13.38
C SER A 324 -19.79 -9.71 -12.90
N VAL A 325 -19.71 -9.50 -11.60
CA VAL A 325 -18.76 -8.59 -10.97
C VAL A 325 -17.95 -9.34 -9.92
N SER A 326 -16.75 -8.87 -9.61
CA SER A 326 -15.97 -9.34 -8.47
C SER A 326 -15.73 -8.20 -7.48
N ILE A 327 -15.67 -8.55 -6.20
CA ILE A 327 -15.37 -7.64 -5.08
C ILE A 327 -14.37 -8.31 -4.14
N ASP A 328 -13.54 -7.50 -3.48
CA ASP A 328 -12.57 -7.93 -2.46
C ASP A 328 -13.03 -7.59 -1.03
N ASP A 329 -14.13 -6.84 -0.87
CA ASP A 329 -14.74 -6.50 0.41
C ASP A 329 -16.15 -7.07 0.50
N ASP A 330 -16.33 -8.11 1.30
CA ASP A 330 -17.61 -8.79 1.48
C ASP A 330 -18.37 -8.38 2.75
N ARG A 331 -17.92 -7.35 3.48
CA ARG A 331 -18.56 -6.90 4.74
C ARG A 331 -20.00 -6.50 4.56
N ARG A 332 -20.39 -6.01 3.38
CA ARG A 332 -21.76 -5.58 3.04
C ARG A 332 -22.41 -6.48 1.99
N LEU A 333 -21.86 -7.66 1.77
CA LEU A 333 -22.32 -8.56 0.70
C LEU A 333 -23.80 -8.93 0.84
N ASP A 334 -24.26 -9.24 2.04
CA ASP A 334 -25.66 -9.67 2.25
C ASP A 334 -26.65 -8.53 1.94
N ASP A 335 -26.32 -7.29 2.31
CA ASP A 335 -27.11 -6.11 1.98
C ASP A 335 -27.15 -5.86 0.47
N ILE A 336 -25.99 -5.95 -0.19
CA ILE A 336 -25.84 -5.81 -1.65
C ILE A 336 -26.67 -6.87 -2.37
N VAL A 337 -26.57 -8.13 -1.99
CA VAL A 337 -27.29 -9.26 -2.57
C VAL A 337 -28.80 -9.07 -2.41
N ALA A 338 -29.28 -8.65 -1.24
CA ALA A 338 -30.70 -8.41 -0.98
C ALA A 338 -31.28 -7.32 -1.90
N GLU A 339 -30.51 -6.28 -2.22
CA GLU A 339 -30.95 -5.25 -3.17
C GLU A 339 -30.85 -5.71 -4.63
N LEU A 340 -29.79 -6.40 -5.01
CA LEU A 340 -29.62 -6.96 -6.35
C LEU A 340 -30.71 -7.99 -6.69
N GLN A 341 -31.21 -8.76 -5.72
CA GLN A 341 -32.32 -9.71 -5.90
C GLN A 341 -33.63 -9.05 -6.36
N LYS A 342 -33.80 -7.75 -6.12
CA LYS A 342 -34.96 -6.99 -6.59
C LYS A 342 -34.94 -6.76 -8.10
N ILE A 343 -33.75 -6.84 -8.72
CA ILE A 343 -33.55 -6.57 -10.16
C ILE A 343 -33.14 -7.80 -10.97
N GLY A 344 -32.77 -8.92 -10.33
CA GLY A 344 -32.34 -10.13 -11.00
C GLY A 344 -32.19 -11.35 -10.11
N THR A 345 -31.89 -12.48 -10.71
CA THR A 345 -31.46 -13.69 -9.99
C THR A 345 -29.95 -13.58 -9.69
N ILE A 346 -29.60 -13.75 -8.43
CA ILE A 346 -28.23 -13.58 -7.95
C ILE A 346 -27.60 -14.92 -7.63
N THR A 347 -26.36 -15.12 -8.10
CA THR A 347 -25.50 -16.23 -7.71
C THR A 347 -24.22 -15.64 -7.14
N VAL A 348 -23.77 -16.16 -6.00
CA VAL A 348 -22.54 -15.70 -5.31
C VAL A 348 -21.57 -16.87 -5.23
N ASP A 349 -20.35 -16.66 -5.74
CA ASP A 349 -19.24 -17.60 -5.63
C ASP A 349 -18.18 -16.93 -4.74
N ARG A 350 -17.94 -17.51 -3.55
CA ARG A 350 -16.92 -17.04 -2.58
C ARG A 350 -15.60 -17.82 -2.76
N ASN A 351 -14.55 -17.39 -2.06
CA ASN A 351 -13.24 -18.02 -2.09
C ASN A 351 -12.69 -18.13 -3.52
N MET A 352 -12.75 -17.02 -4.22
CA MET A 352 -12.18 -16.87 -5.55
C MET A 352 -10.84 -16.12 -5.49
N CYS A 353 -10.06 -16.24 -6.53
CA CYS A 353 -8.79 -15.58 -6.73
C CYS A 353 -8.72 -14.98 -8.13
N ILE A 354 -8.32 -13.72 -8.22
CA ILE A 354 -7.98 -13.10 -9.51
C ILE A 354 -6.50 -13.39 -9.77
N VAL A 355 -6.18 -14.00 -10.89
CA VAL A 355 -4.82 -14.18 -11.41
C VAL A 355 -4.66 -13.23 -12.59
N CYS A 356 -3.72 -12.31 -12.48
CA CYS A 356 -3.49 -11.24 -13.44
C CYS A 356 -2.14 -11.43 -14.14
N VAL A 357 -2.12 -11.44 -15.46
CA VAL A 357 -0.94 -11.41 -16.30
C VAL A 357 -0.73 -9.96 -16.73
N VAL A 358 0.45 -9.41 -16.44
CA VAL A 358 0.76 -7.99 -16.65
C VAL A 358 1.94 -7.85 -17.61
N GLY A 359 1.83 -6.85 -18.49
CA GLY A 359 2.84 -6.49 -19.47
C GLY A 359 2.31 -5.45 -20.45
N ASP A 360 3.01 -5.19 -21.53
CA ASP A 360 2.49 -4.42 -22.66
C ASP A 360 1.62 -5.32 -23.54
N LEU A 361 0.31 -5.32 -23.23
CA LEU A 361 -0.70 -6.20 -23.82
C LEU A 361 -1.66 -5.40 -24.71
N ASP A 362 -1.13 -4.40 -25.42
CA ASP A 362 -1.92 -3.65 -26.40
C ASP A 362 -2.56 -4.60 -27.41
N TRP A 363 -3.81 -4.34 -27.77
CA TRP A 363 -4.62 -5.21 -28.64
C TRP A 363 -4.04 -5.39 -30.06
N GLU A 364 -3.12 -4.51 -30.49
CA GLU A 364 -2.37 -4.66 -31.73
C GLU A 364 -1.22 -5.68 -31.64
N ASN A 365 -0.77 -6.01 -30.43
CA ASN A 365 0.19 -7.07 -30.20
C ASN A 365 -0.50 -8.43 -30.31
N VAL A 366 0.15 -9.39 -30.95
CA VAL A 366 -0.49 -10.69 -31.25
C VAL A 366 0.18 -11.82 -30.45
N GLY A 367 -0.64 -12.77 -30.00
CA GLY A 367 -0.19 -14.07 -29.49
C GLY A 367 -0.02 -14.18 -27.98
N PHE A 368 -0.03 -13.11 -27.22
CA PHE A 368 0.05 -13.19 -25.76
C PHE A 368 -1.22 -13.78 -25.15
N GLU A 369 -2.41 -13.44 -25.69
CA GLU A 369 -3.70 -13.99 -25.27
C GLU A 369 -3.72 -15.50 -25.45
N ALA A 370 -3.25 -15.98 -26.60
CA ALA A 370 -3.21 -17.43 -26.88
C ALA A 370 -2.32 -18.15 -25.88
N ARG A 371 -1.14 -17.59 -25.52
CA ARG A 371 -0.25 -18.17 -24.51
C ARG A 371 -0.89 -18.18 -23.12
N ALA A 372 -1.55 -17.09 -22.73
CA ALA A 372 -2.21 -16.99 -21.44
C ALA A 372 -3.39 -17.99 -21.34
N MET A 373 -4.21 -18.10 -22.40
CA MET A 373 -5.33 -19.05 -22.46
C MET A 373 -4.84 -20.51 -22.49
N GLU A 374 -3.77 -20.82 -23.25
CA GLU A 374 -3.18 -22.16 -23.28
C GLU A 374 -2.67 -22.58 -21.90
N ALA A 375 -2.05 -21.67 -21.16
CA ALA A 375 -1.64 -21.92 -19.78
C ALA A 375 -2.80 -22.28 -18.86
N MET A 376 -3.98 -21.72 -19.12
CA MET A 376 -5.18 -21.90 -18.29
C MET A 376 -6.09 -23.05 -18.76
N LYS A 377 -5.77 -23.78 -19.83
CA LYS A 377 -6.64 -24.79 -20.47
C LYS A 377 -7.17 -25.89 -19.55
N ASP A 378 -6.38 -26.29 -18.55
CA ASP A 378 -6.73 -27.33 -17.59
C ASP A 378 -7.27 -26.79 -16.25
N ILE A 379 -7.51 -25.49 -16.16
CA ILE A 379 -7.95 -24.80 -14.94
C ILE A 379 -9.34 -24.20 -15.16
N PRO A 380 -10.34 -24.49 -14.30
CA PRO A 380 -11.65 -23.88 -14.41
C PRO A 380 -11.59 -22.37 -14.24
N VAL A 381 -11.89 -21.62 -15.28
CA VAL A 381 -11.92 -20.16 -15.29
C VAL A 381 -13.36 -19.67 -15.18
N ARG A 382 -13.65 -18.84 -14.17
CA ARG A 382 -14.99 -18.31 -13.92
C ARG A 382 -15.29 -17.06 -14.73
N MET A 383 -14.30 -16.17 -14.87
CA MET A 383 -14.37 -14.92 -15.63
C MET A 383 -12.99 -14.65 -16.27
N VAL A 384 -13.02 -13.96 -17.39
CA VAL A 384 -11.83 -13.37 -18.01
C VAL A 384 -12.14 -11.89 -18.23
N SER A 385 -11.22 -11.01 -17.88
CA SER A 385 -11.27 -9.59 -18.16
C SER A 385 -10.06 -9.19 -18.98
N TYR A 386 -10.30 -8.63 -20.15
CA TYR A 386 -9.31 -8.09 -21.07
C TYR A 386 -9.93 -6.93 -21.86
N GLY A 387 -9.13 -5.96 -22.27
CA GLY A 387 -9.54 -4.80 -23.07
C GLY A 387 -10.02 -3.60 -22.25
N GLY A 388 -10.05 -3.68 -20.91
CA GLY A 388 -10.26 -2.53 -20.02
C GLY A 388 -8.96 -1.76 -19.75
N SER A 389 -7.83 -2.43 -19.91
CA SER A 389 -6.46 -1.88 -19.83
C SER A 389 -5.61 -2.56 -20.89
N ASN A 390 -4.63 -1.83 -21.44
CA ASN A 390 -3.64 -2.40 -22.35
C ASN A 390 -2.48 -3.10 -21.62
N TYR A 391 -2.57 -3.25 -20.29
CA TYR A 391 -1.46 -3.73 -19.48
C TYR A 391 -1.78 -5.01 -18.72
N ASN A 392 -3.01 -5.53 -18.79
CA ASN A 392 -3.38 -6.74 -18.10
C ASN A 392 -4.37 -7.62 -18.88
N ILE A 393 -4.32 -8.93 -18.57
CA ILE A 393 -5.39 -9.90 -18.76
C ILE A 393 -5.59 -10.63 -17.43
N SER A 394 -6.83 -10.65 -16.95
CA SER A 394 -7.17 -11.19 -15.64
C SER A 394 -8.11 -12.36 -15.72
N PHE A 395 -7.83 -13.41 -14.95
CA PHE A 395 -8.59 -14.65 -14.84
C PHE A 395 -9.14 -14.79 -13.43
N LEU A 396 -10.42 -15.00 -13.28
CA LEU A 396 -11.02 -15.36 -12.00
C LEU A 396 -11.13 -16.88 -11.90
N VAL A 397 -10.42 -17.45 -10.92
CA VAL A 397 -10.37 -18.89 -10.64
C VAL A 397 -10.79 -19.16 -9.19
N ARG A 398 -10.96 -20.42 -8.79
CA ARG A 398 -11.11 -20.77 -7.38
C ARG A 398 -9.79 -20.55 -6.65
N GLU A 399 -9.86 -20.19 -5.39
CA GLU A 399 -8.66 -19.97 -4.56
C GLU A 399 -7.79 -21.24 -4.47
N GLU A 400 -8.42 -22.44 -4.42
CA GLU A 400 -7.71 -23.73 -4.46
C GLU A 400 -6.88 -23.97 -5.73
N ASP A 401 -7.27 -23.36 -6.86
CA ASP A 401 -6.57 -23.46 -8.14
C ASP A 401 -5.46 -22.41 -8.32
N LYS A 402 -5.30 -21.45 -7.41
CA LYS A 402 -4.35 -20.35 -7.50
C LYS A 402 -2.92 -20.82 -7.78
N VAL A 403 -2.40 -21.73 -6.94
CA VAL A 403 -1.01 -22.21 -7.06
C VAL A 403 -0.79 -22.89 -8.41
N ARG A 404 -1.76 -23.68 -8.87
CA ARG A 404 -1.71 -24.37 -10.15
C ARG A 404 -1.74 -23.37 -11.31
N ALA A 405 -2.56 -22.32 -11.22
CA ALA A 405 -2.63 -21.26 -12.21
C ALA A 405 -1.31 -20.47 -12.33
N LEU A 406 -0.76 -20.03 -11.19
CA LEU A 406 0.51 -19.32 -11.16
C LEU A 406 1.67 -20.13 -11.74
N ARG A 407 1.75 -21.41 -11.40
CA ARG A 407 2.80 -22.32 -11.94
C ARG A 407 2.62 -22.58 -13.43
N SER A 408 1.40 -22.84 -13.89
CA SER A 408 1.11 -23.10 -15.30
C SER A 408 1.40 -21.87 -16.17
N LEU A 409 0.96 -20.69 -15.74
CA LEU A 409 1.25 -19.43 -16.42
C LEU A 409 2.76 -19.16 -16.45
N SER A 410 3.47 -19.35 -15.32
CA SER A 410 4.91 -19.15 -15.25
C SER A 410 5.67 -20.08 -16.20
N ALA A 411 5.30 -21.35 -16.21
CA ALA A 411 5.94 -22.34 -17.09
C ALA A 411 5.73 -22.05 -18.58
N THR A 412 4.52 -21.60 -18.95
CA THR A 412 4.16 -21.34 -20.35
C THR A 412 4.73 -20.00 -20.84
N ILE A 413 4.76 -18.98 -19.97
CA ILE A 413 5.14 -17.62 -20.36
C ILE A 413 6.63 -17.37 -20.18
N PHE A 414 7.21 -17.80 -19.06
CA PHE A 414 8.62 -17.56 -18.70
C PHE A 414 9.50 -18.81 -18.77
N GLY A 415 8.91 -19.98 -19.01
CA GLY A 415 9.68 -21.20 -19.23
C GLY A 415 10.62 -21.00 -20.42
N LYS A 416 11.90 -21.25 -20.23
CA LYS A 416 12.83 -21.29 -21.36
C LYS A 416 12.36 -22.43 -22.27
N ASP A 417 12.13 -22.11 -23.54
CA ASP A 417 11.92 -23.15 -24.56
C ASP A 417 13.00 -24.20 -24.36
N LYS A 418 12.54 -25.43 -24.03
CA LYS A 418 13.41 -26.59 -23.93
C LYS A 418 13.76 -27.11 -25.32
#